data_e51f3339d0317f7eff27e418a96bb32d
#
_entry.id   e51f3339d0317f7eff27e418a96bb32d
#
_cell.length_a   1.000
_cell.length_b   1.000
_cell.length_c   1.000
_cell.angle_alpha   90.00
_cell.angle_beta   90.00
_cell.angle_gamma   90.00
#
_symmetry.space_group_name_H-M   'P 1'
#
loop_
_entity.id
_entity.type
_entity.pdbx_description
1 polymer ?
#
loop_
_entity_poly.entity_id
_entity_poly.type
_entity_poly.pdbx_seq_one_letter_code
_entity_poly.pdbx_strand_id
1 'polypeptide(L)'
;MLYREEKPDRGSIIIGGINVAKLKNRKVYILRRKLGVVFQDFKLLPKLTVYENVAFAMEVFAYDKKQIYKRVMEVLDLVGLKNKVRQYPDQLSGGEQQRVVIARAIVNNPKLLICDEPTGNLDPITSMEIMKVLKQINDMGTTIIMATHDLEIVRKMNERVIVIEEGRLVKDYEKGKYHNEGF
;
A
#
# COMPACT_ATOMS: atom_id res chain seq x y z
N MET A 1 -10.46 10.52 -0.13
CA MET A 1 -9.99 11.67 0.69
C MET A 1 -8.50 11.61 1.00
N LEU A 2 -7.93 10.49 1.50
CA LEU A 2 -6.52 10.42 1.95
C LEU A 2 -5.50 10.79 0.86
N TYR A 3 -5.68 10.32 -0.38
CA TYR A 3 -4.82 10.70 -1.52
C TYR A 3 -5.36 11.86 -2.36
N ARG A 4 -6.35 12.60 -1.81
CA ARG A 4 -6.87 13.85 -2.34
C ARG A 4 -7.56 13.72 -3.72
N GLU A 5 -8.30 12.65 -3.95
CA GLU A 5 -9.28 12.57 -5.03
C GLU A 5 -10.49 13.42 -4.65
N GLU A 6 -11.01 13.22 -3.43
CA GLU A 6 -12.07 14.02 -2.85
C GLU A 6 -11.57 14.89 -1.69
N LYS A 7 -12.20 16.05 -1.48
CA LYS A 7 -11.98 16.91 -0.32
C LYS A 7 -12.96 16.56 0.80
N PRO A 8 -12.54 16.69 2.08
CA PRO A 8 -13.51 16.68 3.17
C PRO A 8 -14.33 17.99 3.16
N ASP A 9 -15.64 17.89 3.37
CA ASP A 9 -16.52 19.06 3.49
C ASP A 9 -16.27 19.83 4.80
N ARG A 10 -15.97 19.08 5.87
CA ARG A 10 -15.65 19.60 7.20
C ARG A 10 -14.50 18.84 7.84
N GLY A 11 -13.87 19.47 8.82
CA GLY A 11 -12.77 18.88 9.55
C GLY A 11 -11.42 19.02 8.84
N SER A 12 -10.42 18.27 9.30
CA SER A 12 -9.07 18.29 8.75
C SER A 12 -8.45 16.89 8.70
N ILE A 13 -7.65 16.65 7.68
CA ILE A 13 -6.82 15.45 7.53
C ILE A 13 -5.37 15.94 7.44
N ILE A 14 -4.49 15.41 8.31
CA ILE A 14 -3.08 15.78 8.33
C ILE A 14 -2.27 14.52 8.05
N ILE A 15 -1.47 14.54 6.97
CA ILE A 15 -0.59 13.44 6.59
C ILE A 15 0.84 13.99 6.42
N GLY A 16 1.78 13.47 7.22
CA GLY A 16 3.17 13.88 7.17
C GLY A 16 3.35 15.41 7.29
N GLY A 17 2.54 16.07 8.16
CA GLY A 17 2.54 17.51 8.36
C GLY A 17 1.78 18.33 7.31
N ILE A 18 1.18 17.69 6.29
CA ILE A 18 0.40 18.37 5.24
C ILE A 18 -1.08 18.30 5.58
N ASN A 19 -1.74 19.46 5.70
CA ASN A 19 -3.20 19.53 5.80
C ASN A 19 -3.82 19.30 4.42
N VAL A 20 -4.42 18.12 4.22
CA VAL A 20 -4.99 17.67 2.94
C VAL A 20 -6.18 18.54 2.51
N ALA A 21 -7.02 18.97 3.46
CA ALA A 21 -8.19 19.80 3.18
C ALA A 21 -7.81 21.19 2.61
N LYS A 22 -6.73 21.79 3.16
CA LYS A 22 -6.25 23.11 2.77
C LYS A 22 -5.29 23.10 1.57
N LEU A 23 -4.91 21.92 1.07
CA LEU A 23 -3.95 21.80 -0.02
C LEU A 23 -4.55 22.27 -1.34
N LYS A 24 -3.88 23.21 -2.03
CA LYS A 24 -4.27 23.68 -3.38
C LYS A 24 -4.09 22.55 -4.39
N ASN A 25 -5.00 22.43 -5.38
CA ASN A 25 -4.97 21.35 -6.39
C ASN A 25 -3.60 21.23 -7.08
N ARG A 26 -2.97 22.35 -7.44
CA ARG A 26 -1.62 22.39 -8.06
C ARG A 26 -0.49 21.82 -7.17
N LYS A 27 -0.75 21.61 -5.86
CA LYS A 27 0.23 21.07 -4.91
C LYS A 27 -0.11 19.65 -4.44
N VAL A 28 -1.16 19.02 -4.98
CA VAL A 28 -1.57 17.65 -4.60
C VAL A 28 -0.47 16.62 -4.87
N TYR A 29 0.35 16.84 -5.89
CA TYR A 29 1.50 15.98 -6.19
C TYR A 29 2.49 15.89 -5.01
N ILE A 30 2.64 16.96 -4.20
CA ILE A 30 3.53 16.96 -3.01
C ILE A 30 3.02 15.97 -1.96
N LEU A 31 1.70 15.88 -1.76
CA LEU A 31 1.09 14.89 -0.89
C LEU A 31 1.27 13.48 -1.47
N ARG A 32 0.91 13.29 -2.75
CA ARG A 32 0.98 11.98 -3.42
C ARG A 32 2.39 11.39 -3.44
N ARG A 33 3.43 12.22 -3.45
CA ARG A 33 4.83 11.78 -3.30
C ARG A 33 5.14 11.15 -1.94
N LYS A 34 4.35 11.44 -0.91
CA LYS A 34 4.52 10.88 0.44
C LYS A 34 3.63 9.66 0.70
N LEU A 35 2.83 9.27 -0.29
CA LEU A 35 1.88 8.17 -0.21
C LEU A 35 2.30 7.03 -1.13
N GLY A 36 2.09 5.81 -0.65
CA GLY A 36 1.99 4.61 -1.47
C GLY A 36 0.52 4.20 -1.55
N VAL A 37 0.09 3.67 -2.68
CA VAL A 37 -1.27 3.15 -2.84
C VAL A 37 -1.22 1.79 -3.49
N VAL A 38 -1.87 0.83 -2.88
CA VAL A 38 -2.09 -0.53 -3.36
C VAL A 38 -3.57 -0.68 -3.62
N PHE A 39 -3.96 -0.89 -4.86
CA PHE A 39 -5.35 -1.11 -5.27
C PHE A 39 -5.66 -2.60 -5.33
N GLN A 40 -6.92 -2.96 -5.21
CA GLN A 40 -7.42 -4.33 -5.37
C GLN A 40 -7.08 -4.90 -6.75
N ASP A 41 -7.29 -4.12 -7.81
CA ASP A 41 -6.80 -4.44 -9.16
C ASP A 41 -5.31 -4.09 -9.22
N PHE A 42 -4.46 -5.00 -9.55
CA PHE A 42 -2.99 -4.84 -9.55
C PHE A 42 -2.50 -3.59 -10.29
N LYS A 43 -3.21 -3.18 -11.37
CA LYS A 43 -2.87 -2.01 -12.21
C LYS A 43 -1.39 -1.98 -12.59
N LEU A 44 -0.83 -3.16 -12.85
CA LEU A 44 0.52 -3.29 -13.40
C LEU A 44 0.54 -2.83 -14.86
N LEU A 45 1.66 -2.30 -15.28
CA LEU A 45 1.90 -1.92 -16.67
C LEU A 45 2.31 -3.19 -17.43
N PRO A 46 1.44 -3.74 -18.32
CA PRO A 46 1.62 -5.09 -18.84
C PRO A 46 2.81 -5.23 -19.80
N LYS A 47 3.24 -4.12 -20.41
CA LYS A 47 4.38 -4.07 -21.33
C LYS A 47 5.72 -3.80 -20.63
N LEU A 48 5.73 -3.65 -19.33
CA LEU A 48 6.92 -3.42 -18.51
C LEU A 48 7.22 -4.65 -17.67
N THR A 49 8.49 -4.95 -17.52
CA THR A 49 8.98 -5.99 -16.63
C THR A 49 8.68 -5.66 -15.15
N VAL A 50 8.90 -6.61 -14.25
CA VAL A 50 8.84 -6.40 -12.78
C VAL A 50 9.71 -5.22 -12.37
N TYR A 51 10.98 -5.19 -12.83
CA TYR A 51 11.90 -4.10 -12.55
C TYR A 51 11.34 -2.75 -13.03
N GLU A 52 10.92 -2.66 -14.28
CA GLU A 52 10.42 -1.43 -14.88
C GLU A 52 9.12 -0.95 -14.23
N ASN A 53 8.21 -1.85 -13.84
CA ASN A 53 7.01 -1.50 -13.08
C ASN A 53 7.33 -0.77 -11.76
N VAL A 54 8.36 -1.23 -11.05
CA VAL A 54 8.79 -0.60 -9.79
C VAL A 54 9.61 0.65 -10.04
N ALA A 55 10.52 0.62 -11.02
CA ALA A 55 11.39 1.75 -11.39
C ALA A 55 10.58 2.97 -11.86
N PHE A 56 9.48 2.75 -12.59
CA PHE A 56 8.61 3.80 -13.11
C PHE A 56 8.18 4.81 -12.05
N ALA A 57 7.90 4.34 -10.83
CA ALA A 57 7.52 5.24 -9.73
C ALA A 57 8.65 6.18 -9.28
N MET A 58 9.91 5.82 -9.51
CA MET A 58 11.07 6.68 -9.21
C MET A 58 11.45 7.57 -10.40
N GLU A 59 11.29 7.08 -11.63
CA GLU A 59 11.58 7.85 -12.85
C GLU A 59 10.74 9.12 -12.93
N VAL A 60 9.47 9.05 -12.53
CA VAL A 60 8.56 10.22 -12.42
C VAL A 60 9.12 11.31 -11.49
N PHE A 61 10.02 10.96 -10.56
CA PHE A 61 10.66 11.91 -9.64
C PHE A 61 12.07 12.31 -10.06
N ALA A 62 12.49 11.92 -11.27
CA ALA A 62 13.78 12.27 -11.85
C ALA A 62 14.99 11.85 -10.98
N TYR A 63 14.91 10.71 -10.29
CA TYR A 63 16.07 10.09 -9.66
C TYR A 63 17.08 9.64 -10.72
N ASP A 64 18.36 9.60 -10.37
CA ASP A 64 19.37 9.08 -11.28
C ASP A 64 19.28 7.54 -11.42
N LYS A 65 19.75 7.01 -12.55
CA LYS A 65 19.66 5.57 -12.87
C LYS A 65 20.30 4.66 -11.83
N LYS A 66 21.40 5.07 -11.22
CA LYS A 66 22.11 4.28 -10.21
C LYS A 66 21.32 4.20 -8.91
N GLN A 67 20.70 5.31 -8.49
CA GLN A 67 19.82 5.35 -7.33
C GLN A 67 18.56 4.49 -7.57
N ILE A 68 17.94 4.59 -8.76
CA ILE A 68 16.79 3.77 -9.15
C ILE A 68 17.15 2.29 -9.06
N TYR A 69 18.23 1.88 -9.72
CA TYR A 69 18.64 0.48 -9.73
C TYR A 69 18.83 -0.07 -8.31
N LYS A 70 19.61 0.63 -7.49
CA LYS A 70 19.88 0.22 -6.11
C LYS A 70 18.57 0.04 -5.33
N ARG A 71 17.71 1.07 -5.36
CA ARG A 71 16.48 1.08 -4.57
C ARG A 71 15.45 0.06 -5.05
N VAL A 72 15.30 -0.10 -6.36
CA VAL A 72 14.40 -1.12 -6.94
C VAL A 72 14.83 -2.52 -6.52
N MET A 73 16.13 -2.82 -6.59
CA MET A 73 16.64 -4.13 -6.17
C MET A 73 16.46 -4.39 -4.68
N GLU A 74 16.61 -3.37 -3.82
CA GLU A 74 16.33 -3.47 -2.38
C GLU A 74 14.86 -3.81 -2.10
N VAL A 75 13.92 -3.12 -2.74
CA VAL A 75 12.49 -3.39 -2.50
C VAL A 75 12.02 -4.69 -3.12
N LEU A 76 12.58 -5.09 -4.26
CA LEU A 76 12.29 -6.40 -4.85
C LEU A 76 12.84 -7.56 -4.01
N ASP A 77 13.96 -7.37 -3.34
CA ASP A 77 14.50 -8.32 -2.36
C ASP A 77 13.55 -8.43 -1.14
N LEU A 78 13.10 -7.30 -0.61
CA LEU A 78 12.16 -7.23 0.52
C LEU A 78 10.86 -8.01 0.24
N VAL A 79 10.31 -7.90 -0.98
CA VAL A 79 9.08 -8.61 -1.36
C VAL A 79 9.33 -10.01 -1.96
N GLY A 80 10.59 -10.50 -1.98
CA GLY A 80 10.96 -11.82 -2.45
C GLY A 80 10.90 -12.02 -3.97
N LEU A 81 11.07 -10.95 -4.77
CA LEU A 81 10.97 -11.00 -6.24
C LEU A 81 12.27 -10.67 -6.97
N LYS A 82 13.41 -10.65 -6.28
CA LYS A 82 14.71 -10.30 -6.85
C LYS A 82 15.13 -11.20 -8.04
N ASN A 83 14.70 -12.45 -8.04
CA ASN A 83 14.97 -13.41 -9.12
C ASN A 83 14.03 -13.28 -10.32
N LYS A 84 12.99 -12.43 -10.22
CA LYS A 84 11.94 -12.25 -11.24
C LYS A 84 11.97 -10.88 -11.93
N VAL A 85 13.03 -10.12 -11.77
CA VAL A 85 13.18 -8.72 -12.25
C VAL A 85 12.90 -8.53 -13.74
N ARG A 86 13.16 -9.56 -14.57
CA ARG A 86 12.99 -9.54 -16.04
C ARG A 86 11.66 -10.11 -16.52
N GLN A 87 10.85 -10.68 -15.62
CA GLN A 87 9.55 -11.22 -15.98
C GLN A 87 8.52 -10.11 -16.21
N TYR A 88 7.53 -10.41 -17.04
CA TYR A 88 6.37 -9.55 -17.28
C TYR A 88 5.20 -9.95 -16.37
N PRO A 89 4.22 -9.07 -16.15
CA PRO A 89 3.08 -9.35 -15.26
C PRO A 89 2.32 -10.64 -15.58
N ASP A 90 2.16 -10.99 -16.86
CA ASP A 90 1.48 -12.21 -17.33
C ASP A 90 2.22 -13.51 -17.01
N GLN A 91 3.50 -13.42 -16.64
CA GLN A 91 4.34 -14.54 -16.23
C GLN A 91 4.34 -14.77 -14.71
N LEU A 92 3.55 -13.99 -13.97
CA LEU A 92 3.51 -13.99 -12.51
C LEU A 92 2.19 -14.56 -11.99
N SER A 93 2.26 -15.27 -10.86
CA SER A 93 1.06 -15.61 -10.08
C SER A 93 0.40 -14.34 -9.50
N GLY A 94 -0.87 -14.42 -9.10
CA GLY A 94 -1.59 -13.30 -8.49
C GLY A 94 -0.87 -12.73 -7.25
N GLY A 95 -0.35 -13.59 -6.37
CA GLY A 95 0.42 -13.17 -5.22
C GLY A 95 1.75 -12.48 -5.58
N GLU A 96 2.40 -12.92 -6.66
CA GLU A 96 3.60 -12.26 -7.16
C GLU A 96 3.29 -10.90 -7.77
N GLN A 97 2.21 -10.80 -8.55
CA GLN A 97 1.73 -9.52 -9.07
C GLN A 97 1.44 -8.54 -7.92
N GLN A 98 0.77 -9.01 -6.87
CA GLN A 98 0.50 -8.19 -5.68
C GLN A 98 1.80 -7.72 -4.99
N ARG A 99 2.80 -8.58 -4.89
CA ARG A 99 4.11 -8.19 -4.36
C ARG A 99 4.81 -7.14 -5.24
N VAL A 100 4.68 -7.19 -6.56
CA VAL A 100 5.17 -6.11 -7.46
C VAL A 100 4.44 -4.79 -7.19
N VAL A 101 3.11 -4.81 -7.02
CA VAL A 101 2.31 -3.62 -6.69
C VAL A 101 2.77 -3.00 -5.37
N ILE A 102 2.98 -3.82 -4.35
CA ILE A 102 3.49 -3.37 -3.05
C ILE A 102 4.89 -2.76 -3.22
N ALA A 103 5.81 -3.44 -3.92
CA ALA A 103 7.15 -2.93 -4.19
C ALA A 103 7.11 -1.56 -4.88
N ARG A 104 6.28 -1.40 -5.91
CA ARG A 104 6.06 -0.13 -6.60
C ARG A 104 5.52 0.96 -5.67
N ALA A 105 4.63 0.60 -4.75
CA ALA A 105 4.03 1.55 -3.81
C ALA A 105 5.03 2.04 -2.74
N ILE A 106 6.01 1.20 -2.35
CA ILE A 106 6.96 1.54 -1.26
C ILE A 106 8.33 2.03 -1.75
N VAL A 107 8.63 1.95 -3.06
CA VAL A 107 9.96 2.26 -3.59
C VAL A 107 10.44 3.67 -3.23
N ASN A 108 9.51 4.63 -3.12
CA ASN A 108 9.78 6.02 -2.76
C ASN A 108 9.73 6.31 -1.24
N ASN A 109 9.79 5.30 -0.38
CA ASN A 109 9.73 5.43 1.08
C ASN A 109 8.53 6.27 1.55
N PRO A 110 7.29 5.88 1.25
CA PRO A 110 6.12 6.65 1.61
C PRO A 110 5.97 6.73 3.15
N LYS A 111 5.41 7.83 3.64
CA LYS A 111 5.04 7.97 5.05
C LYS A 111 3.77 7.22 5.41
N LEU A 112 2.90 7.02 4.41
CA LEU A 112 1.63 6.32 4.54
C LEU A 112 1.43 5.42 3.31
N LEU A 113 1.17 4.15 3.55
CA LEU A 113 0.74 3.17 2.56
C LEU A 113 -0.77 2.92 2.74
N ILE A 114 -1.54 3.13 1.69
CA ILE A 114 -2.98 2.89 1.66
C ILE A 114 -3.20 1.63 0.84
N CYS A 115 -3.80 0.61 1.44
CA CYS A 115 -4.12 -0.65 0.79
C CYS A 115 -5.63 -0.82 0.73
N ASP A 116 -6.15 -1.02 -0.46
CA ASP A 116 -7.56 -1.30 -0.71
C ASP A 116 -7.69 -2.77 -1.13
N GLU A 117 -8.24 -3.61 -0.24
CA GLU A 117 -8.41 -5.06 -0.41
C GLU A 117 -7.15 -5.77 -0.96
N PRO A 118 -5.97 -5.62 -0.32
CA PRO A 118 -4.71 -6.10 -0.89
C PRO A 118 -4.61 -7.62 -1.02
N THR A 119 -5.56 -8.36 -0.48
CA THR A 119 -5.61 -9.82 -0.48
C THR A 119 -6.90 -10.38 -1.10
N GLY A 120 -7.81 -9.51 -1.57
CA GLY A 120 -9.17 -9.90 -1.98
C GLY A 120 -9.26 -10.91 -3.14
N ASN A 121 -8.20 -11.01 -3.95
CA ASN A 121 -8.13 -11.93 -5.11
C ASN A 121 -7.13 -13.09 -4.89
N LEU A 122 -6.74 -13.36 -3.63
CA LEU A 122 -5.69 -14.33 -3.31
C LEU A 122 -6.24 -15.46 -2.43
N ASP A 123 -5.61 -16.61 -2.51
CA ASP A 123 -5.88 -17.72 -1.59
C ASP A 123 -5.40 -17.39 -0.16
N PRO A 124 -5.91 -18.09 0.88
CA PRO A 124 -5.60 -17.78 2.28
C PRO A 124 -4.09 -17.85 2.62
N ILE A 125 -3.35 -18.77 2.00
CA ILE A 125 -1.90 -18.94 2.27
C ILE A 125 -1.15 -17.75 1.70
N THR A 126 -1.38 -17.43 0.43
CA THR A 126 -0.78 -16.28 -0.25
C THR A 126 -1.17 -14.96 0.44
N SER A 127 -2.43 -14.83 0.89
CA SER A 127 -2.89 -13.68 1.66
C SER A 127 -2.06 -13.45 2.92
N MET A 128 -1.77 -14.49 3.68
CA MET A 128 -0.92 -14.38 4.87
C MET A 128 0.53 -14.04 4.54
N GLU A 129 1.06 -14.46 3.40
CA GLU A 129 2.39 -14.03 2.94
C GLU A 129 2.41 -12.52 2.62
N ILE A 130 1.38 -12.00 1.94
CA ILE A 130 1.23 -10.56 1.70
C ILE A 130 1.15 -9.80 3.03
N MET A 131 0.37 -10.29 3.99
CA MET A 131 0.27 -9.65 5.30
C MET A 131 1.59 -9.61 6.05
N LYS A 132 2.42 -10.65 5.95
CA LYS A 132 3.79 -10.65 6.50
C LYS A 132 4.67 -9.57 5.87
N VAL A 133 4.61 -9.40 4.54
CA VAL A 133 5.33 -8.34 3.83
C VAL A 133 4.85 -6.95 4.30
N LEU A 134 3.54 -6.73 4.40
CA LEU A 134 2.99 -5.47 4.90
C LEU A 134 3.43 -5.20 6.35
N LYS A 135 3.45 -6.22 7.21
CA LYS A 135 3.94 -6.09 8.57
C LYS A 135 5.42 -5.67 8.63
N GLN A 136 6.28 -6.28 7.82
CA GLN A 136 7.69 -5.88 7.72
C GLN A 136 7.82 -4.41 7.29
N ILE A 137 7.05 -3.96 6.31
CA ILE A 137 7.03 -2.57 5.85
C ILE A 137 6.59 -1.62 6.98
N ASN A 138 5.60 -2.02 7.77
CA ASN A 138 5.16 -1.25 8.94
C ASN A 138 6.25 -1.16 10.03
N ASP A 139 6.90 -2.27 10.32
CA ASP A 139 8.00 -2.34 11.31
C ASP A 139 9.22 -1.49 10.88
N MET A 140 9.39 -1.24 9.58
CA MET A 140 10.37 -0.29 9.05
C MET A 140 9.93 1.19 9.17
N GLY A 141 8.76 1.48 9.75
CA GLY A 141 8.28 2.83 10.07
C GLY A 141 7.30 3.45 9.07
N THR A 142 6.81 2.69 8.08
CA THR A 142 5.72 3.15 7.21
C THR A 142 4.38 2.92 7.91
N THR A 143 3.57 3.96 8.06
CA THR A 143 2.18 3.79 8.53
C THR A 143 1.37 3.10 7.46
N ILE A 144 0.56 2.10 7.82
CA ILE A 144 -0.32 1.39 6.89
C ILE A 144 -1.78 1.60 7.27
N ILE A 145 -2.61 1.97 6.31
CA ILE A 145 -4.07 1.92 6.41
C ILE A 145 -4.54 0.91 5.38
N MET A 146 -5.25 -0.11 5.84
CA MET A 146 -5.78 -1.17 4.99
C MET A 146 -7.31 -1.20 5.12
N ALA A 147 -8.01 -1.12 4.01
CA ALA A 147 -9.42 -1.47 3.92
C ALA A 147 -9.52 -2.96 3.58
N THR A 148 -10.32 -3.69 4.34
CA THR A 148 -10.62 -5.10 4.08
C THR A 148 -11.94 -5.51 4.73
N HIS A 149 -12.60 -6.48 4.15
CA HIS A 149 -13.76 -7.16 4.72
C HIS A 149 -13.40 -8.57 5.25
N ASP A 150 -12.13 -8.97 5.16
CA ASP A 150 -11.64 -10.27 5.64
C ASP A 150 -11.40 -10.23 7.16
N LEU A 151 -12.40 -10.71 7.91
CA LEU A 151 -12.36 -10.75 9.37
C LEU A 151 -11.28 -11.70 9.91
N GLU A 152 -10.90 -12.73 9.15
CA GLU A 152 -9.84 -13.66 9.56
C GLU A 152 -8.48 -12.96 9.55
N ILE A 153 -8.19 -12.22 8.51
CA ILE A 153 -6.99 -11.35 8.42
C ILE A 153 -6.99 -10.32 9.56
N VAL A 154 -8.12 -9.64 9.77
CA VAL A 154 -8.23 -8.64 10.84
C VAL A 154 -7.90 -9.24 12.21
N ARG A 155 -8.45 -10.42 12.53
CA ARG A 155 -8.18 -11.13 13.79
C ARG A 155 -6.72 -11.59 13.91
N LYS A 156 -6.14 -12.14 12.84
CA LYS A 156 -4.76 -12.65 12.84
C LYS A 156 -3.73 -11.52 12.97
N MET A 157 -3.99 -10.38 12.36
CA MET A 157 -3.06 -9.24 12.42
C MET A 157 -3.08 -8.52 13.76
N ASN A 158 -4.20 -8.53 14.46
CA ASN A 158 -4.35 -8.00 15.82
C ASN A 158 -3.89 -6.52 15.94
N GLU A 159 -4.11 -5.71 14.93
CA GLU A 159 -3.80 -4.28 14.91
C GLU A 159 -5.06 -3.46 15.29
N ARG A 160 -4.96 -2.12 15.32
CA ARG A 160 -6.11 -1.23 15.55
C ARG A 160 -7.14 -1.40 14.43
N VAL A 161 -8.41 -1.53 14.78
CA VAL A 161 -9.52 -1.74 13.83
C VAL A 161 -10.54 -0.63 13.96
N ILE A 162 -10.84 0.00 12.82
CA ILE A 162 -11.88 1.01 12.70
C ILE A 162 -13.01 0.40 11.88
N VAL A 163 -14.19 0.28 12.47
CA VAL A 163 -15.39 -0.26 11.81
C VAL A 163 -16.20 0.89 11.21
N ILE A 164 -16.46 0.78 9.91
CA ILE A 164 -17.26 1.76 9.16
C ILE A 164 -18.48 1.03 8.60
N GLU A 165 -19.68 1.53 8.94
CA GLU A 165 -20.96 1.04 8.43
C GLU A 165 -21.74 2.21 7.86
N GLU A 166 -22.31 2.04 6.68
CA GLU A 166 -23.10 3.09 5.96
C GLU A 166 -22.39 4.46 5.93
N GLY A 167 -21.05 4.45 5.77
CA GLY A 167 -20.24 5.67 5.71
C GLY A 167 -19.99 6.34 7.08
N ARG A 168 -20.37 5.70 8.19
CA ARG A 168 -20.20 6.22 9.55
C ARG A 168 -19.19 5.36 10.31
N LEU A 169 -18.36 6.02 11.13
CA LEU A 169 -17.52 5.33 12.09
C LEU A 169 -18.41 4.84 13.25
N VAL A 170 -18.49 3.50 13.41
CA VAL A 170 -19.33 2.86 14.44
C VAL A 170 -18.49 2.43 15.63
N LYS A 171 -17.29 1.88 15.39
CA LYS A 171 -16.41 1.39 16.45
C LYS A 171 -14.94 1.67 16.12
N ASP A 172 -14.13 1.84 17.16
CA ASP A 172 -12.67 2.05 17.07
C ASP A 172 -12.01 1.17 18.16
N TYR A 173 -11.45 0.07 17.73
CA TYR A 173 -10.78 -0.88 18.62
C TYR A 173 -9.28 -0.61 18.62
N GLU A 174 -8.72 -0.37 19.78
CA GLU A 174 -7.27 -0.33 19.94
C GLU A 174 -6.63 -1.68 19.57
N LYS A 175 -5.35 -1.65 19.28
CA LYS A 175 -4.56 -2.84 19.01
C LYS A 175 -4.80 -3.92 20.08
N GLY A 176 -5.10 -5.13 19.64
CA GLY A 176 -5.33 -6.28 20.52
C GLY A 176 -6.73 -6.40 21.10
N LYS A 177 -7.64 -5.46 20.84
CA LYS A 177 -8.98 -5.46 21.46
C LYS A 177 -10.11 -5.99 20.58
N TYR A 178 -9.84 -6.31 19.32
CA TYR A 178 -10.87 -6.75 18.37
C TYR A 178 -11.33 -8.21 18.59
N HIS A 179 -10.65 -9.01 19.40
CA HIS A 179 -10.90 -10.46 19.53
C HIS A 179 -12.17 -10.86 20.27
N ASN A 180 -12.78 -9.99 21.06
CA ASN A 180 -13.78 -10.36 22.07
C ASN A 180 -15.24 -10.05 21.71
N GLU A 181 -15.52 -9.50 20.53
CA GLU A 181 -16.90 -9.24 20.14
C GLU A 181 -17.23 -10.06 18.88
N GLY A 182 -17.92 -11.20 19.09
CA GLY A 182 -18.53 -11.95 18.00
C GLY A 182 -19.61 -11.11 17.32
N PHE A 183 -19.66 -11.17 16.01
CA PHE A 183 -20.86 -10.85 15.24
C PHE A 183 -21.71 -12.11 15.17
#